data_5717fee56144ed3bbd6202ca6e1ed0e7
#
_entry.id   5717fee56144ed3bbd6202ca6e1ed0e7
#
_cell.length_a   1.000
_cell.length_b   1.000
_cell.length_c   1.000
_cell.angle_alpha   90.00
_cell.angle_beta   90.00
_cell.angle_gamma   90.00
#
_symmetry.space_group_name_H-M   'P 1'
#
loop_
_entity.id
_entity.type
_entity.pdbx_description
1 polymer ?
#
loop_
_entity_poly.entity_id
_entity_poly.type
_entity_poly.pdbx_seq_one_letter_code
_entity_poly.pdbx_strand_id
1 'polypeptide(L)'
;MGIITTNNFAKDLVPGVKTWFGQKYKEYPIEYLDIFEKGSSDKAFEEEAGVTGFGLAAVKTEGAGIAYDEQEQGFVSRYTHVTYGLGFIITREMYEDGIAVTVALRRANALAFSIRQTKEIIAANVLNRAFTAAYTMGTNSDGKELCATDHPNKSGGTWRNELSVAADLSEAALEQACIDIAAFTTDRGLKIAIMPQKLIIPTALEFDAMRILESIGQSGTANNDINAIRASKKFPQGIAVNHYLTDTDAWFIKTNCPDGLKYMERRPDAFGTENDFDTENAKFKATFRGSFGWSDPRGIFGSPGAA
;
A
#
# COMPACT_ATOMS: atom_id res chain seq x y z
N MET A 1 9.35 -58.26 9.43
CA MET A 1 9.10 -57.15 10.36
C MET A 1 9.29 -55.88 9.59
N GLY A 2 8.22 -55.13 9.34
CA GLY A 2 8.33 -53.84 8.71
C GLY A 2 8.98 -52.84 9.68
N ILE A 3 10.09 -52.26 9.29
CA ILE A 3 10.74 -51.19 10.06
C ILE A 3 9.83 -49.96 9.93
N ILE A 4 9.21 -49.54 11.02
CA ILE A 4 8.49 -48.26 11.10
C ILE A 4 9.57 -47.19 11.19
N THR A 5 9.85 -46.53 10.08
CA THR A 5 10.82 -45.45 10.02
C THR A 5 10.16 -44.13 10.44
N THR A 6 10.90 -43.31 11.16
CA THR A 6 10.53 -41.96 11.67
C THR A 6 10.02 -41.02 10.57
N ASN A 7 10.29 -41.34 9.31
CA ASN A 7 9.79 -40.62 8.13
C ASN A 7 8.25 -40.61 8.02
N ASN A 8 7.53 -41.52 8.68
CA ASN A 8 6.08 -41.57 8.69
C ASN A 8 5.47 -40.56 9.67
N PHE A 9 6.16 -40.21 10.74
CA PHE A 9 5.63 -39.32 11.78
C PHE A 9 5.71 -37.82 11.38
N ALA A 10 6.75 -37.43 10.66
CA ALA A 10 6.82 -36.06 10.14
C ALA A 10 5.69 -35.77 9.16
N LYS A 11 5.23 -36.76 8.39
CA LYS A 11 4.10 -36.62 7.47
C LYS A 11 2.77 -36.41 8.20
N ASP A 12 2.58 -36.96 9.39
CA ASP A 12 1.35 -36.81 10.18
C ASP A 12 1.28 -35.42 10.85
N LEU A 13 2.43 -34.84 11.22
CA LEU A 13 2.51 -33.51 11.81
C LEU A 13 2.26 -32.40 10.79
N VAL A 14 2.75 -32.56 9.56
CA VAL A 14 2.70 -31.57 8.48
C VAL A 14 1.28 -31.10 8.16
N PRO A 15 0.27 -31.96 7.94
CA PRO A 15 -1.08 -31.52 7.63
C PRO A 15 -1.71 -30.66 8.74
N GLY A 16 -1.50 -31.05 10.01
CA GLY A 16 -2.00 -30.32 11.16
C GLY A 16 -1.41 -28.92 11.26
N VAL A 17 -0.09 -28.80 11.18
CA VAL A 17 0.64 -27.52 11.24
C VAL A 17 0.28 -26.61 10.07
N LYS A 18 0.15 -27.15 8.86
CA LYS A 18 -0.25 -26.39 7.67
C LYS A 18 -1.67 -25.84 7.80
N THR A 19 -2.62 -26.65 8.26
CA THR A 19 -4.00 -26.23 8.46
C THR A 19 -4.08 -25.16 9.54
N TRP A 20 -3.37 -25.33 10.63
CA TRP A 20 -3.33 -24.37 11.73
C TRP A 20 -2.70 -23.03 11.32
N PHE A 21 -1.59 -23.05 10.61
CA PHE A 21 -1.00 -21.84 10.02
C PHE A 21 -2.02 -21.08 9.17
N GLY A 22 -2.73 -21.77 8.27
CA GLY A 22 -3.71 -21.15 7.39
C GLY A 22 -4.90 -20.56 8.14
N GLN A 23 -5.36 -21.17 9.25
CA GLN A 23 -6.42 -20.61 10.07
C GLN A 23 -5.95 -19.34 10.80
N LYS A 24 -4.83 -19.42 11.50
CA LYS A 24 -4.28 -18.29 12.26
C LYS A 24 -3.88 -17.12 11.37
N TYR A 25 -3.34 -17.38 10.18
CA TYR A 25 -3.02 -16.34 9.22
C TYR A 25 -4.25 -15.49 8.84
N LYS A 26 -5.43 -16.09 8.73
CA LYS A 26 -6.69 -15.42 8.39
C LYS A 26 -7.31 -14.62 9.54
N GLU A 27 -6.94 -14.93 10.79
CA GLU A 27 -7.45 -14.21 11.96
C GLU A 27 -6.89 -12.79 12.10
N TYR A 28 -5.72 -12.50 11.51
CA TYR A 28 -5.10 -11.18 11.60
C TYR A 28 -5.72 -10.22 10.59
N PRO A 29 -6.08 -9.00 11.00
CA PRO A 29 -6.64 -7.99 10.10
C PRO A 29 -5.66 -7.62 8.98
N ILE A 30 -6.19 -7.18 7.87
CA ILE A 30 -5.44 -6.72 6.71
C ILE A 30 -5.73 -5.23 6.53
N GLU A 31 -4.72 -4.39 6.72
CA GLU A 31 -4.85 -2.94 6.56
C GLU A 31 -4.36 -2.48 5.18
N TYR A 32 -3.32 -3.12 4.63
CA TYR A 32 -2.73 -2.68 3.37
C TYR A 32 -3.69 -2.78 2.17
N LEU A 33 -4.68 -3.70 2.17
CA LEU A 33 -5.66 -3.81 1.08
C LEU A 33 -6.68 -2.66 1.06
N ASP A 34 -6.85 -1.95 2.15
CA ASP A 34 -7.65 -0.73 2.19
C ASP A 34 -6.98 0.44 1.47
N ILE A 35 -5.66 0.37 1.34
CA ILE A 35 -4.82 1.43 0.78
C ILE A 35 -4.37 1.08 -0.64
N PHE A 36 -3.83 -0.13 -0.82
CA PHE A 36 -3.22 -0.60 -2.07
C PHE A 36 -4.19 -1.45 -2.89
N GLU A 37 -4.17 -1.25 -4.20
CA GLU A 37 -4.86 -2.13 -5.14
C GLU A 37 -4.00 -3.36 -5.41
N LYS A 38 -4.61 -4.56 -5.33
CA LYS A 38 -3.88 -5.81 -5.53
C LYS A 38 -3.83 -6.18 -7.01
N GLY A 39 -2.62 -6.25 -7.55
CA GLY A 39 -2.31 -6.81 -8.86
C GLY A 39 -1.59 -8.17 -8.74
N SER A 40 -1.48 -8.88 -9.85
CA SER A 40 -0.67 -10.10 -9.97
C SER A 40 0.40 -9.93 -11.03
N SER A 41 1.54 -10.60 -10.85
CA SER A 41 2.66 -10.58 -11.78
C SER A 41 3.22 -11.98 -12.00
N ASP A 42 3.66 -12.25 -13.24
CA ASP A 42 4.37 -13.49 -13.60
C ASP A 42 5.85 -13.28 -13.92
N LYS A 43 6.33 -12.04 -13.87
CA LYS A 43 7.69 -11.64 -14.23
C LYS A 43 8.58 -11.46 -12.99
N ALA A 44 9.86 -11.18 -13.22
CA ALA A 44 10.80 -10.83 -12.16
C ALA A 44 10.57 -9.41 -11.61
N PHE A 45 10.11 -8.52 -12.44
CA PHE A 45 9.68 -7.15 -12.16
C PHE A 45 8.54 -6.78 -13.11
N GLU A 46 7.74 -5.81 -12.72
CA GLU A 46 6.74 -5.16 -13.59
C GLU A 46 7.13 -3.72 -13.86
N GLU A 47 6.90 -3.27 -15.07
CA GLU A 47 7.05 -1.88 -15.46
C GLU A 47 5.71 -1.38 -15.99
N GLU A 48 5.20 -0.33 -15.36
CA GLU A 48 3.99 0.35 -15.79
C GLU A 48 4.38 1.71 -16.38
N ALA A 49 4.15 1.84 -17.68
CA ALA A 49 4.40 3.08 -18.41
C ALA A 49 3.12 3.92 -18.44
N GLY A 50 3.21 5.13 -17.94
CA GLY A 50 2.19 6.15 -18.17
C GLY A 50 2.13 6.52 -19.66
N VAL A 51 1.01 7.06 -20.10
CA VAL A 51 0.85 7.59 -21.44
C VAL A 51 0.32 9.03 -21.33
N THR A 52 0.96 9.96 -22.02
CA THR A 52 0.43 11.32 -22.10
C THR A 52 -0.89 11.30 -22.88
N GLY A 53 -1.93 11.94 -22.34
CA GLY A 53 -3.21 12.05 -23.05
C GLY A 53 -3.12 12.91 -24.31
N PHE A 54 -4.22 13.04 -25.00
CA PHE A 54 -4.37 14.04 -26.07
C PHE A 54 -4.63 15.44 -25.51
N GLY A 55 -4.31 16.48 -26.29
CA GLY A 55 -4.70 17.85 -26.02
C GLY A 55 -6.20 18.08 -26.24
N LEU A 56 -6.62 19.34 -26.16
CA LEU A 56 -8.00 19.73 -26.47
C LEU A 56 -8.26 19.62 -27.97
N ALA A 57 -9.45 19.11 -28.33
CA ALA A 57 -9.89 19.09 -29.72
C ALA A 57 -10.05 20.52 -30.26
N ALA A 58 -9.43 20.80 -31.40
CA ALA A 58 -9.59 22.07 -32.09
C ALA A 58 -10.96 22.18 -32.78
N VAL A 59 -11.47 23.38 -32.92
CA VAL A 59 -12.69 23.62 -33.69
C VAL A 59 -12.45 23.25 -35.17
N LYS A 60 -13.24 22.32 -35.68
CA LYS A 60 -13.23 21.96 -37.11
C LYS A 60 -14.19 22.88 -37.87
N THR A 61 -13.67 23.69 -38.80
CA THR A 61 -14.49 24.43 -39.72
C THR A 61 -14.99 23.56 -40.87
N GLU A 62 -16.09 23.99 -41.50
CA GLU A 62 -16.66 23.27 -42.65
C GLU A 62 -15.63 23.15 -43.77
N GLY A 63 -15.45 21.97 -44.34
CA GLY A 63 -14.46 21.70 -45.39
C GLY A 63 -12.99 21.53 -44.91
N ALA A 64 -12.67 21.83 -43.66
CA ALA A 64 -11.31 21.63 -43.13
C ALA A 64 -11.05 20.16 -42.73
N GLY A 65 -9.78 19.74 -42.75
CA GLY A 65 -9.33 18.44 -42.19
C GLY A 65 -9.45 18.40 -40.69
N ILE A 66 -9.38 17.17 -40.11
CA ILE A 66 -9.26 16.95 -38.68
C ILE A 66 -7.78 17.17 -38.26
N ALA A 67 -7.55 17.85 -37.12
CA ALA A 67 -6.23 17.93 -36.53
C ALA A 67 -5.86 16.57 -35.91
N TYR A 68 -4.64 16.12 -36.14
CA TYR A 68 -4.08 14.91 -35.50
C TYR A 68 -3.15 15.35 -34.37
N ASP A 69 -3.21 14.65 -33.27
CA ASP A 69 -2.35 14.87 -32.11
C ASP A 69 -1.60 13.57 -31.79
N GLU A 70 -0.42 13.67 -31.19
CA GLU A 70 0.44 12.55 -30.86
C GLU A 70 0.45 12.29 -29.36
N GLN A 71 0.52 11.01 -28.98
CA GLN A 71 0.73 10.58 -27.59
C GLN A 71 2.18 10.18 -27.42
N GLU A 72 2.76 10.54 -26.30
CA GLU A 72 4.12 10.15 -25.89
C GLU A 72 4.05 9.20 -24.70
N GLN A 73 5.08 8.37 -24.57
CA GLN A 73 5.26 7.54 -23.39
C GLN A 73 5.60 8.46 -22.20
N GLY A 74 4.81 8.33 -21.14
CA GLY A 74 5.01 9.01 -19.86
C GLY A 74 6.17 8.43 -19.05
N PHE A 75 6.15 8.68 -17.76
CA PHE A 75 7.08 8.09 -16.81
C PHE A 75 6.78 6.60 -16.62
N VAL A 76 7.82 5.83 -16.25
CA VAL A 76 7.73 4.38 -16.07
C VAL A 76 8.01 4.05 -14.62
N SER A 77 7.02 3.49 -13.94
CA SER A 77 7.17 2.98 -12.58
C SER A 77 7.58 1.51 -12.62
N ARG A 78 8.64 1.15 -11.86
CA ARG A 78 9.19 -0.20 -11.83
C ARG A 78 8.98 -0.87 -10.48
N TYR A 79 8.26 -1.98 -10.48
CA TYR A 79 8.00 -2.83 -9.34
C TYR A 79 8.97 -4.01 -9.32
N THR A 80 10.01 -3.94 -8.50
CA THR A 80 10.97 -5.03 -8.35
C THR A 80 10.53 -5.98 -7.23
N HIS A 81 10.23 -7.24 -7.59
CA HIS A 81 9.70 -8.21 -6.64
C HIS A 81 10.77 -8.76 -5.72
N VAL A 82 10.57 -8.60 -4.42
CA VAL A 82 11.44 -9.13 -3.36
C VAL A 82 10.80 -10.36 -2.74
N THR A 83 11.61 -11.38 -2.44
CA THR A 83 11.17 -12.58 -1.74
C THR A 83 11.44 -12.43 -0.25
N TYR A 84 10.40 -12.64 0.55
CA TYR A 84 10.47 -12.67 2.00
C TYR A 84 10.22 -14.08 2.49
N GLY A 85 10.94 -14.51 3.49
CA GLY A 85 10.79 -15.84 4.04
C GLY A 85 11.29 -15.92 5.48
N LEU A 86 10.60 -16.71 6.27
CA LEU A 86 10.96 -17.05 7.64
C LEU A 86 10.64 -18.51 7.88
N GLY A 87 11.36 -19.15 8.78
CA GLY A 87 11.12 -20.55 9.11
C GLY A 87 11.54 -20.89 10.53
N PHE A 88 11.17 -22.08 10.95
CA PHE A 88 11.62 -22.69 12.22
C PHE A 88 11.95 -24.16 12.04
N ILE A 89 12.71 -24.68 12.99
CA ILE A 89 13.18 -26.06 13.01
C ILE A 89 12.66 -26.71 14.30
N ILE A 90 12.23 -27.97 14.18
CA ILE A 90 11.91 -28.84 15.30
C ILE A 90 12.90 -30.02 15.24
N THR A 91 13.60 -30.29 16.33
CA THR A 91 14.57 -31.35 16.41
C THR A 91 13.87 -32.68 16.59
N ARG A 92 14.59 -33.74 16.26
CA ARG A 92 14.11 -35.11 16.42
C ARG A 92 13.87 -35.45 17.89
N GLU A 93 14.74 -35.02 18.79
CA GLU A 93 14.63 -35.24 20.22
C GLU A 93 13.34 -34.64 20.80
N MET A 94 12.99 -33.41 20.39
CA MET A 94 11.72 -32.77 20.79
C MET A 94 10.51 -33.59 20.33
N TYR A 95 10.65 -34.30 19.21
CA TYR A 95 9.57 -35.14 18.70
C TYR A 95 9.45 -36.43 19.52
N GLU A 96 10.57 -37.06 19.82
CA GLU A 96 10.64 -38.30 20.65
C GLU A 96 10.12 -38.05 22.08
N ASP A 97 10.37 -36.87 22.64
CA ASP A 97 9.88 -36.44 23.95
C ASP A 97 8.39 -36.05 23.99
N GLY A 98 7.68 -36.13 22.88
CA GLY A 98 6.24 -35.82 22.78
C GLY A 98 5.86 -34.36 22.88
N ILE A 99 6.83 -33.45 22.89
CA ILE A 99 6.62 -31.98 23.03
C ILE A 99 6.41 -31.31 21.67
N ALA A 100 6.83 -31.97 20.59
CA ALA A 100 6.90 -31.41 19.23
C ALA A 100 5.57 -30.81 18.73
N VAL A 101 4.43 -31.46 18.97
CA VAL A 101 3.13 -31.04 18.47
C VAL A 101 2.75 -29.64 19.05
N THR A 102 2.84 -29.50 20.37
CA THR A 102 2.48 -28.24 21.05
C THR A 102 3.41 -27.11 20.64
N VAL A 103 4.72 -27.38 20.52
CA VAL A 103 5.73 -26.39 20.11
C VAL A 103 5.54 -26.05 18.64
N ALA A 104 5.29 -27.01 17.76
CA ALA A 104 5.05 -26.79 16.34
C ALA A 104 3.85 -25.85 16.11
N LEU A 105 2.74 -26.08 16.82
CA LEU A 105 1.53 -25.24 16.70
C LEU A 105 1.78 -23.82 17.18
N ARG A 106 2.48 -23.62 18.30
CA ARG A 106 2.83 -22.29 18.79
C ARG A 106 3.75 -21.55 17.82
N ARG A 107 4.77 -22.23 17.28
CA ARG A 107 5.71 -21.64 16.31
C ARG A 107 5.03 -21.36 14.98
N ALA A 108 4.08 -22.20 14.53
CA ALA A 108 3.30 -21.94 13.32
C ALA A 108 2.44 -20.68 13.47
N ASN A 109 1.83 -20.45 14.65
CA ASN A 109 1.10 -19.22 14.93
C ASN A 109 2.02 -17.99 14.87
N ALA A 110 3.18 -18.06 15.53
CA ALA A 110 4.16 -16.99 15.51
C ALA A 110 4.67 -16.70 14.08
N LEU A 111 4.88 -17.75 13.27
CA LEU A 111 5.28 -17.61 11.88
C LEU A 111 4.18 -16.94 11.04
N ALA A 112 2.92 -17.35 11.21
CA ALA A 112 1.77 -16.75 10.54
C ALA A 112 1.63 -15.26 10.87
N PHE A 113 1.75 -14.91 12.15
CA PHE A 113 1.77 -13.53 12.61
C PHE A 113 2.92 -12.74 11.98
N SER A 114 4.15 -13.27 12.03
CA SER A 114 5.33 -12.60 11.51
C SER A 114 5.25 -12.32 10.00
N ILE A 115 4.73 -13.27 9.20
CA ILE A 115 4.55 -13.08 7.75
C ILE A 115 3.50 -11.99 7.48
N ARG A 116 2.39 -11.96 8.23
CA ARG A 116 1.36 -10.92 8.11
C ARG A 116 1.94 -9.55 8.46
N GLN A 117 2.60 -9.44 9.62
CA GLN A 117 3.26 -8.20 10.06
C GLN A 117 4.28 -7.69 9.04
N THR A 118 5.06 -8.59 8.45
CA THR A 118 6.04 -8.22 7.43
C THR A 118 5.38 -7.55 6.23
N LYS A 119 4.24 -8.06 5.76
CA LYS A 119 3.49 -7.43 4.65
C LYS A 119 2.96 -6.05 5.02
N GLU A 120 2.35 -5.91 6.19
CA GLU A 120 1.82 -4.63 6.67
C GLU A 120 2.93 -3.58 6.79
N ILE A 121 4.07 -3.95 7.39
CA ILE A 121 5.22 -3.05 7.55
C ILE A 121 5.80 -2.63 6.20
N ILE A 122 5.94 -3.56 5.25
CA ILE A 122 6.47 -3.23 3.93
C ILE A 122 5.50 -2.31 3.18
N ALA A 123 4.19 -2.54 3.28
CA ALA A 123 3.18 -1.68 2.70
C ALA A 123 3.21 -0.28 3.34
N ALA A 124 3.20 -0.19 4.67
CA ALA A 124 3.27 1.07 5.39
C ALA A 124 4.56 1.85 5.10
N ASN A 125 5.68 1.15 4.85
CA ASN A 125 6.95 1.79 4.50
C ASN A 125 6.92 2.57 3.18
N VAL A 126 5.96 2.34 2.30
CA VAL A 126 5.74 3.20 1.14
C VAL A 126 5.28 4.58 1.59
N LEU A 127 4.33 4.63 2.54
CA LEU A 127 3.83 5.88 3.12
C LEU A 127 4.81 6.52 4.10
N ASN A 128 5.48 5.73 4.93
CA ASN A 128 6.51 6.23 5.87
C ASN A 128 7.68 6.92 5.15
N ARG A 129 7.89 6.61 3.87
CA ARG A 129 8.92 7.23 3.03
C ARG A 129 8.35 8.12 1.94
N ALA A 130 7.06 8.47 2.04
CA ALA A 130 6.35 9.24 1.02
C ALA A 130 6.99 10.61 0.74
N PHE A 131 7.62 11.20 1.75
CA PHE A 131 8.30 12.51 1.68
C PHE A 131 9.82 12.40 1.59
N THR A 132 10.36 11.21 1.30
CA THR A 132 11.81 10.98 1.24
C THR A 132 12.29 11.03 -0.20
N ALA A 133 12.98 12.09 -0.58
CA ALA A 133 13.44 12.35 -1.96
C ALA A 133 14.28 11.23 -2.60
N ALA A 134 14.95 10.39 -1.81
CA ALA A 134 15.69 9.23 -2.31
C ALA A 134 14.81 8.01 -2.63
N TYR A 135 13.53 8.03 -2.25
CA TYR A 135 12.60 6.90 -2.45
C TYR A 135 11.73 7.11 -3.68
N THR A 136 12.16 6.57 -4.81
CA THR A 136 11.50 6.69 -6.12
C THR A 136 11.13 5.33 -6.69
N MET A 137 10.22 5.30 -7.67
CA MET A 137 9.78 4.06 -8.36
C MET A 137 10.70 3.60 -9.51
N GLY A 138 11.96 3.91 -9.42
CA GLY A 138 12.99 3.46 -10.37
C GLY A 138 13.56 4.58 -11.25
N THR A 139 14.53 4.22 -12.06
CA THR A 139 15.34 5.18 -12.83
C THR A 139 14.55 5.95 -13.91
N ASN A 140 13.48 5.33 -14.43
CA ASN A 140 12.64 5.90 -15.49
C ASN A 140 11.35 6.51 -14.95
N SER A 141 11.19 6.59 -13.61
CA SER A 141 10.09 7.30 -12.97
C SER A 141 10.25 8.82 -13.16
N ASP A 142 9.35 9.60 -12.61
CA ASP A 142 9.46 11.06 -12.57
C ASP A 142 10.64 11.58 -11.73
N GLY A 143 11.35 10.67 -11.04
CA GLY A 143 12.52 10.97 -10.20
C GLY A 143 12.17 11.60 -8.86
N LYS A 144 10.87 11.64 -8.50
CA LYS A 144 10.39 12.20 -7.25
C LYS A 144 9.89 11.12 -6.29
N GLU A 145 9.82 11.48 -5.03
CA GLU A 145 9.14 10.76 -3.97
C GLU A 145 7.63 10.65 -4.23
N LEU A 146 6.93 9.86 -3.42
CA LEU A 146 5.50 9.65 -3.59
C LEU A 146 4.68 10.93 -3.40
N CYS A 147 4.98 11.73 -2.39
CA CYS A 147 4.38 13.05 -2.16
C CYS A 147 5.46 14.12 -2.32
N ALA A 148 5.27 15.01 -3.27
CA ALA A 148 6.21 16.07 -3.57
C ALA A 148 5.47 17.35 -4.02
N THR A 149 6.14 18.47 -3.83
CA THR A 149 5.61 19.80 -4.24
C THR A 149 5.89 20.14 -5.70
N ASP A 150 6.69 19.31 -6.40
CA ASP A 150 7.24 19.64 -7.72
C ASP A 150 7.37 18.42 -8.66
N HIS A 151 6.34 17.54 -8.71
CA HIS A 151 6.29 16.48 -9.71
C HIS A 151 6.35 17.05 -11.13
N PRO A 152 7.28 16.58 -11.99
CA PRO A 152 7.40 17.10 -13.34
C PRO A 152 6.27 16.55 -14.25
N ASN A 153 5.78 17.38 -15.16
CA ASN A 153 4.98 16.95 -16.31
C ASN A 153 5.89 16.70 -17.52
N LYS A 154 5.58 15.71 -18.35
CA LYS A 154 6.31 15.46 -19.61
C LYS A 154 6.25 16.63 -20.57
N SER A 155 5.14 17.35 -20.63
CA SER A 155 4.96 18.53 -21.47
C SER A 155 5.53 19.81 -20.87
N GLY A 156 6.20 19.74 -19.72
CA GLY A 156 6.76 20.88 -18.98
C GLY A 156 5.86 21.39 -17.86
N GLY A 157 6.49 22.11 -16.94
CA GLY A 157 5.84 22.55 -15.69
C GLY A 157 5.83 21.46 -14.61
N THR A 158 5.34 21.83 -13.45
CA THR A 158 5.26 20.94 -12.28
C THR A 158 3.85 20.99 -11.66
N TRP A 159 3.51 19.92 -10.93
CA TRP A 159 2.31 19.82 -10.13
C TRP A 159 2.67 19.24 -8.76
N ARG A 160 1.77 19.32 -7.79
CA ARG A 160 2.03 18.86 -6.43
C ARG A 160 0.90 17.98 -5.90
N ASN A 161 1.26 16.99 -5.11
CA ASN A 161 0.35 16.19 -4.29
C ASN A 161 0.66 16.27 -2.80
N GLU A 162 1.28 17.36 -2.40
CA GLU A 162 1.61 17.74 -1.04
C GLU A 162 1.17 19.17 -0.79
N LEU A 163 0.85 19.51 0.47
CA LEU A 163 0.59 20.90 0.84
C LEU A 163 1.84 21.76 0.59
N SER A 164 1.65 22.99 0.09
CA SER A 164 2.76 23.93 -0.14
C SER A 164 3.51 24.30 1.14
N VAL A 165 2.82 24.24 2.26
CA VAL A 165 3.37 24.36 3.62
C VAL A 165 2.83 23.18 4.40
N ALA A 166 3.73 22.38 4.96
CA ALA A 166 3.37 21.24 5.78
C ALA A 166 2.48 21.67 6.95
N ALA A 167 1.42 20.94 7.20
CA ALA A 167 0.44 21.28 8.22
C ALA A 167 -0.10 20.00 8.89
N ASP A 168 -0.38 20.11 10.19
CA ASP A 168 -1.06 19.10 10.96
C ASP A 168 -2.49 18.87 10.46
N LEU A 169 -3.04 17.72 10.81
CA LEU A 169 -4.41 17.38 10.47
C LEU A 169 -5.38 18.37 11.10
N SER A 170 -6.04 19.13 10.25
CA SER A 170 -7.08 20.09 10.65
C SER A 170 -8.13 20.20 9.56
N GLU A 171 -9.29 20.76 9.90
CA GLU A 171 -10.36 20.98 8.91
C GLU A 171 -9.86 21.86 7.75
N ALA A 172 -9.17 22.96 8.06
CA ALA A 172 -8.60 23.86 7.04
C ALA A 172 -7.55 23.17 6.14
N ALA A 173 -6.68 22.33 6.73
CA ALA A 173 -5.69 21.58 5.96
C ALA A 173 -6.34 20.58 5.01
N LEU A 174 -7.41 19.89 5.46
CA LEU A 174 -8.16 18.96 4.61
C LEU A 174 -8.96 19.69 3.51
N GLU A 175 -9.54 20.86 3.81
CA GLU A 175 -10.21 21.68 2.80
C GLU A 175 -9.23 22.13 1.71
N GLN A 176 -8.04 22.61 2.11
CA GLN A 176 -6.99 22.99 1.16
C GLN A 176 -6.53 21.80 0.32
N ALA A 177 -6.31 20.64 0.94
CA ALA A 177 -5.96 19.41 0.23
C ALA A 177 -7.03 19.01 -0.81
N CYS A 178 -8.31 19.12 -0.46
CA CYS A 178 -9.42 18.85 -1.39
C CYS A 178 -9.43 19.83 -2.57
N ILE A 179 -9.08 21.10 -2.35
CA ILE A 179 -8.95 22.12 -3.41
C ILE A 179 -7.77 21.77 -4.33
N ASP A 180 -6.62 21.43 -3.75
CA ASP A 180 -5.41 21.06 -4.49
C ASP A 180 -5.63 19.78 -5.32
N ILE A 181 -6.30 18.76 -4.78
CA ILE A 181 -6.68 17.53 -5.51
C ILE A 181 -7.60 17.87 -6.70
N ALA A 182 -8.59 18.73 -6.50
CA ALA A 182 -9.49 19.17 -7.58
C ALA A 182 -8.78 19.99 -8.67
N ALA A 183 -7.60 20.54 -8.35
CA ALA A 183 -6.78 21.30 -9.28
C ALA A 183 -5.82 20.43 -10.09
N PHE A 184 -5.73 19.12 -9.86
CA PHE A 184 -4.85 18.22 -10.61
C PHE A 184 -5.09 18.31 -12.11
N THR A 185 -3.98 18.20 -12.86
CA THR A 185 -3.97 18.23 -14.32
C THR A 185 -3.28 17.02 -14.90
N THR A 186 -3.63 16.69 -16.14
CA THR A 186 -2.86 15.72 -16.94
C THR A 186 -1.49 16.29 -17.27
N ASP A 187 -0.62 15.47 -17.82
CA ASP A 187 0.69 15.89 -18.32
C ASP A 187 0.62 16.96 -19.40
N ARG A 188 -0.55 17.14 -20.03
CA ARG A 188 -0.83 18.20 -21.02
C ARG A 188 -1.58 19.41 -20.44
N GLY A 189 -1.68 19.52 -19.12
CA GLY A 189 -2.31 20.64 -18.42
C GLY A 189 -3.84 20.64 -18.43
N LEU A 190 -4.49 19.57 -18.90
CA LEU A 190 -5.94 19.44 -18.84
C LEU A 190 -6.37 19.02 -17.44
N LYS A 191 -7.41 19.66 -16.90
CA LYS A 191 -7.95 19.30 -15.58
C LYS A 191 -8.52 17.89 -15.57
N ILE A 192 -8.18 17.14 -14.55
CA ILE A 192 -8.71 15.81 -14.28
C ILE A 192 -9.69 15.95 -13.10
N ALA A 193 -10.90 15.42 -13.23
CA ALA A 193 -11.88 15.46 -12.14
C ALA A 193 -11.56 14.38 -11.06
N ILE A 194 -10.39 14.48 -10.44
CA ILE A 194 -9.98 13.61 -9.35
C ILE A 194 -10.63 14.08 -8.06
N MET A 195 -11.08 13.11 -7.23
CA MET A 195 -11.77 13.37 -5.97
C MET A 195 -11.10 12.59 -4.84
N PRO A 196 -11.06 13.16 -3.61
CA PRO A 196 -10.67 12.41 -2.43
C PRO A 196 -11.64 11.24 -2.17
N GLN A 197 -11.14 10.14 -1.65
CA GLN A 197 -11.92 8.94 -1.37
C GLN A 197 -11.80 8.50 0.09
N LYS A 198 -10.60 8.43 0.62
CA LYS A 198 -10.32 7.88 1.95
C LYS A 198 -9.21 8.68 2.62
N LEU A 199 -9.38 8.97 3.91
CA LEU A 199 -8.34 9.54 4.75
C LEU A 199 -7.53 8.42 5.42
N ILE A 200 -6.22 8.43 5.28
CA ILE A 200 -5.29 7.45 5.86
C ILE A 200 -4.47 8.17 6.91
N ILE A 201 -4.48 7.66 8.14
CA ILE A 201 -3.87 8.29 9.30
C ILE A 201 -3.18 7.28 10.22
N PRO A 202 -2.19 7.70 11.02
CA PRO A 202 -1.68 6.94 12.14
C PRO A 202 -2.70 6.87 13.27
N THR A 203 -2.49 5.95 14.20
CA THR A 203 -3.35 5.78 15.38
C THR A 203 -3.44 7.02 16.28
N ALA A 204 -2.39 7.85 16.28
CA ALA A 204 -2.36 9.08 17.08
C ALA A 204 -3.43 10.10 16.66
N LEU A 205 -3.76 10.16 15.35
CA LEU A 205 -4.71 11.13 14.79
C LEU A 205 -6.16 10.59 14.69
N GLU A 206 -6.43 9.37 15.15
CA GLU A 206 -7.74 8.72 14.98
C GLU A 206 -8.89 9.57 15.53
N PHE A 207 -8.78 10.04 16.77
CA PHE A 207 -9.85 10.79 17.42
C PHE A 207 -10.01 12.20 16.85
N ASP A 208 -8.93 12.82 16.38
CA ASP A 208 -8.98 14.14 15.74
C ASP A 208 -9.64 14.02 14.36
N ALA A 209 -9.31 13.00 13.57
CA ALA A 209 -9.96 12.72 12.30
C ALA A 209 -11.46 12.42 12.48
N MET A 210 -11.84 11.64 13.50
CA MET A 210 -13.25 11.39 13.80
C MET A 210 -13.99 12.69 14.14
N ARG A 211 -13.41 13.57 14.96
CA ARG A 211 -14.02 14.86 15.29
C ARG A 211 -14.21 15.72 14.03
N ILE A 212 -13.21 15.77 13.15
CA ILE A 212 -13.27 16.56 11.92
C ILE A 212 -14.31 15.99 10.94
N LEU A 213 -14.37 14.66 10.74
CA LEU A 213 -15.24 14.06 9.73
C LEU A 213 -16.67 13.82 10.21
N GLU A 214 -16.89 13.63 11.52
CA GLU A 214 -18.18 13.24 12.07
C GLU A 214 -18.94 14.39 12.76
N SER A 215 -18.28 15.50 13.13
CA SER A 215 -18.97 16.60 13.81
C SER A 215 -19.96 17.31 12.86
N ILE A 216 -21.12 17.73 13.40
CA ILE A 216 -22.14 18.44 12.64
C ILE A 216 -21.74 19.91 12.41
N GLY A 217 -21.20 20.53 13.43
CA GLY A 217 -20.71 21.91 13.40
C GLY A 217 -19.19 21.96 13.32
N GLN A 218 -18.68 23.08 12.85
CA GLN A 218 -17.26 23.36 12.82
C GLN A 218 -16.70 23.49 14.23
N SER A 219 -15.63 22.77 14.53
CA SER A 219 -14.98 22.81 15.83
C SER A 219 -14.32 24.18 16.09
N GLY A 220 -14.53 24.77 17.26
CA GLY A 220 -13.87 26.00 17.67
C GLY A 220 -14.53 27.31 17.19
N THR A 221 -15.69 27.27 16.56
CA THR A 221 -16.44 28.45 16.19
C THR A 221 -17.59 28.73 17.15
N ALA A 222 -17.81 30.01 17.49
CA ALA A 222 -18.92 30.45 18.31
C ALA A 222 -20.24 30.54 17.54
N ASN A 223 -20.19 30.50 16.20
CA ASN A 223 -21.31 30.83 15.32
C ASN A 223 -22.12 29.61 14.86
N ASN A 224 -21.81 28.41 15.35
CA ASN A 224 -22.47 27.17 14.92
C ASN A 224 -22.40 26.92 13.41
N ASP A 225 -21.22 27.21 12.82
CA ASP A 225 -20.97 27.03 11.40
C ASP A 225 -21.01 25.55 11.01
N ILE A 226 -21.40 25.27 9.78
CA ILE A 226 -21.51 23.91 9.26
C ILE A 226 -20.11 23.34 8.98
N ASN A 227 -19.87 22.10 9.38
CA ASN A 227 -18.68 21.35 8.93
C ASN A 227 -18.81 21.04 7.44
N ALA A 228 -18.05 21.75 6.60
CA ALA A 228 -18.11 21.67 5.15
C ALA A 228 -17.63 20.31 4.61
N ILE A 229 -16.64 19.69 5.24
CA ILE A 229 -16.08 18.39 4.84
C ILE A 229 -17.14 17.31 4.99
N ARG A 230 -17.79 17.24 6.16
CA ARG A 230 -18.89 16.30 6.44
C ARG A 230 -20.09 16.53 5.52
N ALA A 231 -20.54 17.79 5.40
CA ALA A 231 -21.70 18.14 4.59
C ALA A 231 -21.52 17.78 3.11
N SER A 232 -20.31 17.97 2.57
CA SER A 232 -19.96 17.65 1.19
C SER A 232 -19.62 16.19 0.93
N LYS A 233 -19.54 15.34 1.99
CA LYS A 233 -19.18 13.93 1.90
C LYS A 233 -17.89 13.67 1.08
N LYS A 234 -16.86 14.47 1.34
CA LYS A 234 -15.60 14.40 0.57
C LYS A 234 -14.86 13.07 0.72
N PHE A 235 -15.05 12.36 1.80
CA PHE A 235 -14.40 11.07 2.07
C PHE A 235 -15.44 9.93 2.12
N PRO A 236 -15.95 9.46 0.95
CA PRO A 236 -17.00 8.46 0.90
C PRO A 236 -16.59 7.09 1.46
N GLN A 237 -15.28 6.78 1.47
CA GLN A 237 -14.73 5.56 2.04
C GLN A 237 -14.25 5.73 3.51
N GLY A 238 -14.50 6.89 4.12
CA GLY A 238 -14.20 7.17 5.53
C GLY A 238 -12.71 7.26 5.83
N ILE A 239 -12.33 6.73 7.00
CA ILE A 239 -10.99 6.78 7.57
C ILE A 239 -10.38 5.37 7.52
N ALA A 240 -9.11 5.27 7.17
CA ALA A 240 -8.27 4.09 7.37
C ALA A 240 -7.20 4.42 8.41
N VAL A 241 -7.30 3.85 9.59
CA VAL A 241 -6.26 3.93 10.62
C VAL A 241 -5.23 2.86 10.33
N ASN A 242 -3.98 3.26 10.14
CA ASN A 242 -2.88 2.34 9.89
C ASN A 242 -1.95 2.30 11.11
N HIS A 243 -1.82 1.11 11.72
CA HIS A 243 -1.02 0.88 12.93
C HIS A 243 0.50 0.88 12.66
N TYR A 244 0.92 0.83 11.40
CA TYR A 244 2.33 0.68 11.01
C TYR A 244 2.94 1.97 10.48
N LEU A 245 2.20 3.07 10.48
CA LEU A 245 2.75 4.39 10.24
C LEU A 245 3.62 4.80 11.44
N THR A 246 4.85 5.22 11.14
CA THR A 246 5.84 5.58 12.16
C THR A 246 5.80 7.06 12.54
N ASP A 247 5.35 7.89 11.61
CA ASP A 247 5.13 9.31 11.85
C ASP A 247 3.74 9.50 12.48
N THR A 248 3.68 10.22 13.58
CA THR A 248 2.45 10.44 14.37
C THR A 248 1.60 11.58 13.82
N ASP A 249 2.16 12.45 12.99
CA ASP A 249 1.55 13.69 12.52
C ASP A 249 1.26 13.67 11.03
N ALA A 250 1.88 12.75 10.28
CA ALA A 250 1.66 12.59 8.85
C ALA A 250 0.26 12.03 8.56
N TRP A 251 -0.39 12.60 7.56
CA TRP A 251 -1.69 12.13 7.08
C TRP A 251 -1.75 12.13 5.55
N PHE A 252 -2.59 11.24 5.02
CA PHE A 252 -2.70 11.03 3.58
C PHE A 252 -4.16 10.93 3.15
N ILE A 253 -4.42 11.32 1.91
CA ILE A 253 -5.72 11.20 1.25
C ILE A 253 -5.55 10.31 0.02
N LYS A 254 -6.21 9.14 0.02
CA LYS A 254 -6.34 8.32 -1.19
C LYS A 254 -7.37 8.97 -2.12
N THR A 255 -7.04 9.08 -3.40
CA THR A 255 -7.92 9.63 -4.43
C THR A 255 -8.55 8.52 -5.28
N ASN A 256 -9.46 8.89 -6.18
CA ASN A 256 -10.04 7.99 -7.18
C ASN A 256 -9.20 7.91 -8.49
N CYS A 257 -7.96 8.39 -8.47
CA CYS A 257 -7.06 8.26 -9.61
C CYS A 257 -6.81 6.77 -9.89
N PRO A 258 -7.00 6.29 -11.12
CA PRO A 258 -6.63 4.93 -11.49
C PRO A 258 -5.11 4.77 -11.39
N ASP A 259 -4.67 3.54 -11.20
CA ASP A 259 -3.24 3.20 -11.17
C ASP A 259 -2.41 3.92 -10.08
N GLY A 260 -3.03 4.28 -8.97
CA GLY A 260 -2.35 4.91 -7.83
C GLY A 260 -1.42 3.94 -7.09
N LEU A 261 -1.75 3.66 -5.82
CA LEU A 261 -0.97 2.74 -4.98
C LEU A 261 -1.30 1.29 -5.30
N LYS A 262 -0.27 0.48 -5.62
CA LYS A 262 -0.42 -0.94 -6.01
C LYS A 262 0.44 -1.88 -5.20
N TYR A 263 -0.13 -3.07 -4.96
CA TYR A 263 0.58 -4.25 -4.48
C TYR A 263 0.64 -5.29 -5.59
N MET A 264 1.81 -5.55 -6.15
CA MET A 264 2.03 -6.58 -7.16
C MET A 264 2.45 -7.88 -6.49
N GLU A 265 1.52 -8.86 -6.46
CA GLU A 265 1.77 -10.19 -5.92
C GLU A 265 2.38 -11.08 -6.99
N ARG A 266 3.65 -11.49 -6.81
CA ARG A 266 4.32 -12.44 -7.70
C ARG A 266 4.08 -13.88 -7.28
N ARG A 267 4.09 -14.13 -5.98
CA ARG A 267 3.79 -15.43 -5.37
C ARG A 267 3.06 -15.21 -4.06
N PRO A 268 1.89 -15.81 -3.89
CA PRO A 268 1.14 -15.74 -2.64
C PRO A 268 1.90 -16.43 -1.50
N ASP A 269 1.39 -16.28 -0.31
CA ASP A 269 1.95 -16.93 0.87
C ASP A 269 1.95 -18.44 0.70
N ALA A 270 3.15 -19.02 0.74
CA ALA A 270 3.37 -20.45 0.63
C ALA A 270 4.00 -20.98 1.91
N PHE A 271 3.34 -21.96 2.53
CA PHE A 271 3.89 -22.71 3.63
C PHE A 271 4.52 -24.00 3.07
N GLY A 272 5.77 -24.25 3.42
CA GLY A 272 6.54 -25.42 3.01
C GLY A 272 7.15 -26.14 4.20
N THR A 273 7.30 -27.43 4.06
CA THR A 273 7.94 -28.30 5.06
C THR A 273 8.92 -29.22 4.37
N GLU A 274 10.04 -29.48 5.00
CA GLU A 274 11.08 -30.39 4.51
C GLU A 274 11.81 -30.98 5.71
N ASN A 275 12.22 -32.24 5.61
CA ASN A 275 13.07 -32.89 6.60
C ASN A 275 14.50 -32.81 6.12
N ASP A 276 15.41 -32.51 7.06
CA ASP A 276 16.84 -32.58 6.83
C ASP A 276 17.30 -34.03 6.97
N PHE A 277 18.01 -34.53 5.97
CA PHE A 277 18.50 -35.92 5.98
C PHE A 277 19.62 -36.10 6.98
N ASP A 278 20.53 -35.15 7.11
CA ASP A 278 21.71 -35.28 7.95
C ASP A 278 21.42 -35.08 9.44
N THR A 279 20.52 -34.13 9.75
CA THR A 279 20.19 -33.78 11.15
C THR A 279 18.89 -34.41 11.63
N GLU A 280 18.13 -35.06 10.74
CA GLU A 280 16.79 -35.63 10.97
C GLU A 280 15.74 -34.64 11.52
N ASN A 281 16.03 -33.36 11.44
CA ASN A 281 15.17 -32.27 11.91
C ASN A 281 14.05 -31.95 10.91
N ALA A 282 12.86 -31.59 11.44
CA ALA A 282 11.76 -31.10 10.64
C ALA A 282 11.88 -29.57 10.47
N LYS A 283 11.96 -29.11 9.23
CA LYS A 283 12.07 -27.68 8.84
C LYS A 283 10.73 -27.18 8.30
N PHE A 284 10.29 -26.05 8.81
CA PHE A 284 9.06 -25.39 8.41
C PHE A 284 9.39 -23.96 7.93
N LYS A 285 8.84 -23.55 6.80
CA LYS A 285 9.05 -22.19 6.25
C LYS A 285 7.78 -21.62 5.68
N ALA A 286 7.64 -20.32 5.78
CA ALA A 286 6.63 -19.58 5.03
C ALA A 286 7.33 -18.51 4.20
N THR A 287 6.89 -18.33 2.96
CA THR A 287 7.49 -17.39 2.02
C THR A 287 6.43 -16.74 1.18
N PHE A 288 6.66 -15.47 0.81
CA PHE A 288 5.89 -14.78 -0.23
C PHE A 288 6.83 -13.95 -1.10
N ARG A 289 6.36 -13.52 -2.26
CA ARG A 289 7.12 -12.64 -3.14
C ARG A 289 6.19 -11.60 -3.75
N GLY A 290 6.57 -10.34 -3.67
CA GLY A 290 5.80 -9.23 -4.21
C GLY A 290 6.53 -7.91 -4.05
N SER A 291 5.86 -6.83 -4.44
CA SER A 291 6.35 -5.46 -4.31
C SER A 291 5.19 -4.51 -4.10
N PHE A 292 5.41 -3.47 -3.29
CA PHE A 292 4.50 -2.36 -3.07
C PHE A 292 5.08 -1.11 -3.72
N GLY A 293 4.24 -0.25 -4.23
CA GLY A 293 4.65 0.99 -4.85
C GLY A 293 3.47 1.78 -5.42
N TRP A 294 3.78 2.70 -6.33
CA TRP A 294 2.78 3.53 -7.03
C TRP A 294 3.13 3.64 -8.50
N SER A 295 2.10 3.78 -9.34
CA SER A 295 2.27 4.04 -10.77
C SER A 295 1.97 5.50 -11.11
N ASP A 296 0.88 6.05 -10.58
CA ASP A 296 0.56 7.47 -10.68
C ASP A 296 0.54 8.11 -9.27
N PRO A 297 1.44 9.09 -8.99
CA PRO A 297 1.44 9.81 -7.71
C PRO A 297 0.14 10.58 -7.42
N ARG A 298 -0.70 10.87 -8.44
CA ARG A 298 -2.02 11.50 -8.24
C ARG A 298 -3.00 10.62 -7.45
N GLY A 299 -2.66 9.33 -7.28
CA GLY A 299 -3.43 8.38 -6.45
C GLY A 299 -3.44 8.71 -4.98
N ILE A 300 -2.52 9.55 -4.51
CA ILE A 300 -2.40 9.96 -3.12
C ILE A 300 -2.05 11.44 -3.01
N PHE A 301 -2.50 12.07 -1.92
CA PHE A 301 -2.10 13.40 -1.48
C PHE A 301 -1.69 13.30 -0.01
N GLY A 302 -0.65 13.99 0.43
CA GLY A 302 -0.17 13.87 1.78
C GLY A 302 0.35 15.17 2.40
N SER A 303 0.54 15.15 3.70
CA SER A 303 1.27 16.14 4.47
C SER A 303 2.08 15.44 5.56
N PRO A 304 3.35 15.81 5.77
CA PRO A 304 4.17 15.23 6.83
C PRO A 304 3.82 15.76 8.23
N GLY A 305 2.82 16.66 8.36
CA GLY A 305 2.57 17.41 9.58
C GLY A 305 3.43 18.67 9.71
N ALA A 306 3.13 19.53 10.66
CA ALA A 306 3.95 20.70 10.96
C ALA A 306 5.23 20.26 11.71
N ALA A 307 6.38 20.82 11.32
CA ALA A 307 7.68 20.52 11.94
C ALA A 307 7.85 21.21 13.30
#